data_973146d34689b22576853f8e3917a622
#
_entry.id   973146d34689b22576853f8e3917a622
#
_cell.length_a   1.000
_cell.length_b   1.000
_cell.length_c   1.000
_cell.angle_alpha   90.00
_cell.angle_beta   90.00
_cell.angle_gamma   90.00
#
_symmetry.space_group_name_H-M   'P 1'
#
loop_
_entity.id
_entity.type
_entity.pdbx_description
1 polymer ?
#
loop_
_entity_poly.entity_id
_entity_poly.type
_entity_poly.pdbx_seq_one_letter_code
_entity_poly.pdbx_strand_id
1 'polypeptide(L)'
;MKFSKKSEYGLRALLELTAHYGKALIQRQEISDRQNIPIEFLEQILLALKNAGLLASKRGISGGYSLIKPPDQITLGQVIRILDGPRAPISCVSKTAYQKCGDCPYADKTHCPIQGVMLDVRNAIADVLDNHKLSEFAKQMGGGSPDAGL
;
A
#
# COMPACT_ATOMS: atom_id res chain seq x y z
N MET A 1 -6.52 -14.60 -0.07
CA MET A 1 -6.44 -13.17 -0.44
C MET A 1 -4.98 -12.82 -0.67
N LYS A 2 -4.68 -12.16 -1.78
CA LYS A 2 -3.32 -11.82 -2.15
C LYS A 2 -3.26 -10.33 -2.54
N PHE A 3 -2.25 -9.63 -2.06
CA PHE A 3 -1.97 -8.29 -2.55
C PHE A 3 -1.37 -8.34 -3.95
N SER A 4 -1.67 -7.34 -4.76
CA SER A 4 -1.14 -7.26 -6.12
C SER A 4 0.36 -6.94 -6.12
N LYS A 5 1.04 -7.25 -7.22
CA LYS A 5 2.42 -6.79 -7.45
C LYS A 5 2.52 -5.26 -7.39
N LYS A 6 1.49 -4.56 -7.81
CA LYS A 6 1.41 -3.10 -7.72
C LYS A 6 1.52 -2.62 -6.27
N SER A 7 0.80 -3.24 -5.33
CA SER A 7 0.90 -2.93 -3.90
C SER A 7 2.24 -3.32 -3.30
N GLU A 8 2.78 -4.51 -3.64
CA GLU A 8 4.10 -4.93 -3.17
C GLU A 8 5.19 -3.94 -3.61
N TYR A 9 5.21 -3.58 -4.88
CA TYR A 9 6.17 -2.63 -5.44
C TYR A 9 5.96 -1.22 -4.88
N GLY A 10 4.70 -0.81 -4.71
CA GLY A 10 4.38 0.49 -4.12
C GLY A 10 4.88 0.64 -2.70
N LEU A 11 4.72 -0.37 -1.87
CA LEU A 11 5.26 -0.37 -0.52
C LEU A 11 6.79 -0.29 -0.53
N ARG A 12 7.47 -1.06 -1.40
CA ARG A 12 8.94 -1.00 -1.53
C ARG A 12 9.43 0.37 -2.01
N ALA A 13 8.75 0.98 -2.97
CA ALA A 13 9.07 2.33 -3.42
C ALA A 13 8.91 3.35 -2.28
N LEU A 14 7.86 3.23 -1.50
CA LEU A 14 7.62 4.11 -0.36
C LEU A 14 8.64 3.94 0.76
N LEU A 15 9.24 2.77 0.92
CA LEU A 15 10.36 2.58 1.86
C LEU A 15 11.55 3.46 1.50
N GLU A 16 11.93 3.52 0.21
CA GLU A 16 13.01 4.40 -0.25
C GLU A 16 12.67 5.88 0.01
N LEU A 17 11.46 6.29 -0.34
CA LEU A 17 11.02 7.67 -0.11
C LEU A 17 10.94 8.02 1.38
N THR A 18 10.57 7.07 2.22
CA THR A 18 10.54 7.23 3.67
C THR A 18 11.94 7.43 4.25
N ALA A 19 12.90 6.64 3.79
CA ALA A 19 14.30 6.75 4.23
C ALA A 19 14.93 8.12 3.90
N HIS A 20 14.44 8.78 2.86
CA HIS A 20 14.95 10.06 2.39
C HIS A 20 14.01 11.25 2.73
N TYR A 21 12.97 11.02 3.48
CA TYR A 21 12.03 12.06 3.87
C TYR A 21 12.73 13.23 4.58
N GLY A 22 12.50 14.45 4.09
CA GLY A 22 13.10 15.65 4.63
C GLY A 22 14.59 15.85 4.28
N LYS A 23 15.19 14.94 3.52
CA LYS A 23 16.63 14.96 3.18
C LYS A 23 16.89 15.23 1.71
N ALA A 24 16.27 14.45 0.82
CA ALA A 24 16.51 14.52 -0.62
C ALA A 24 15.31 14.05 -1.43
N LEU A 25 15.25 14.51 -2.68
CA LEU A 25 14.38 13.93 -3.71
C LEU A 25 15.07 12.69 -4.29
N ILE A 26 14.29 11.67 -4.61
CA ILE A 26 14.80 10.42 -5.19
C ILE A 26 14.23 10.27 -6.59
N GLN A 27 15.11 10.03 -7.55
CA GLN A 27 14.71 9.81 -8.94
C GLN A 27 14.10 8.42 -9.11
N ARG A 28 13.14 8.30 -10.02
CA ARG A 28 12.47 7.02 -10.31
C ARG A 28 13.46 5.92 -10.68
N GLN A 29 14.51 6.24 -11.44
CA GLN A 29 15.52 5.26 -11.81
C GLN A 29 16.26 4.71 -10.59
N GLU A 30 16.57 5.56 -9.65
CA GLU A 30 17.22 5.19 -8.40
C GLU A 30 16.34 4.27 -7.54
N ILE A 31 15.04 4.56 -7.45
CA ILE A 31 14.08 3.70 -6.76
C ILE A 31 13.97 2.34 -7.47
N SER A 32 13.86 2.36 -8.79
CA SER A 32 13.81 1.15 -9.63
C SER A 32 15.01 0.25 -9.38
N ASP A 33 16.21 0.80 -9.42
CA ASP A 33 17.45 0.05 -9.26
C ASP A 33 17.60 -0.50 -7.84
N ARG A 34 17.37 0.31 -6.82
CA ARG A 34 17.52 -0.10 -5.42
C ARG A 34 16.50 -1.11 -4.96
N GLN A 35 15.25 -0.98 -5.41
CA GLN A 35 14.15 -1.84 -4.99
C GLN A 35 13.84 -2.96 -5.99
N ASN A 36 14.60 -3.05 -7.08
CA ASN A 36 14.40 -4.04 -8.13
C ASN A 36 12.94 -4.05 -8.63
N ILE A 37 12.46 -2.86 -9.01
CA ILE A 37 11.12 -2.66 -9.55
C ILE A 37 11.23 -2.31 -11.03
N PRO A 38 10.52 -3.01 -11.94
CA PRO A 38 10.50 -2.62 -13.35
C PRO A 38 10.03 -1.18 -13.51
N ILE A 39 10.76 -0.38 -14.31
CA ILE A 39 10.56 1.07 -14.40
C ILE A 39 9.14 1.44 -14.86
N GLU A 40 8.59 0.69 -15.79
CA GLU A 40 7.23 0.95 -16.32
C GLU A 40 6.16 0.73 -15.25
N PHE A 41 6.31 -0.28 -14.41
CA PHE A 41 5.45 -0.50 -13.25
C PHE A 41 5.59 0.63 -12.23
N LEU A 42 6.83 1.02 -11.95
CA LEU A 42 7.12 2.08 -10.99
C LEU A 42 6.51 3.42 -11.40
N GLU A 43 6.57 3.77 -12.67
CA GLU A 43 5.97 4.99 -13.19
C GLU A 43 4.47 5.07 -12.90
N GLN A 44 3.74 3.99 -13.14
CA GLN A 44 2.30 3.90 -12.86
C GLN A 44 2.00 4.00 -11.36
N ILE A 45 2.81 3.36 -10.53
CA ILE A 45 2.68 3.39 -9.07
C ILE A 45 2.92 4.81 -8.54
N LEU A 46 4.01 5.44 -8.96
CA LEU A 46 4.35 6.80 -8.55
C LEU A 46 3.27 7.81 -8.97
N LEU A 47 2.71 7.63 -10.17
CA LEU A 47 1.61 8.46 -10.64
C LEU A 47 0.35 8.28 -9.77
N ALA A 48 -0.02 7.04 -9.45
CA ALA A 48 -1.17 6.76 -8.61
C ALA A 48 -1.01 7.35 -7.20
N LEU A 49 0.16 7.22 -6.59
CA LEU A 49 0.47 7.77 -5.27
C LEU A 49 0.51 9.31 -5.28
N LYS A 50 1.03 9.91 -6.35
CA LYS A 50 1.02 11.36 -6.55
C LYS A 50 -0.40 11.89 -6.70
N ASN A 51 -1.23 11.26 -7.52
CA ASN A 51 -2.63 11.66 -7.73
C ASN A 51 -3.46 11.51 -6.44
N ALA A 52 -3.10 10.58 -5.57
CA ALA A 52 -3.73 10.41 -4.26
C ALA A 52 -3.21 11.39 -3.19
N GLY A 53 -2.27 12.26 -3.53
CA GLY A 53 -1.74 13.28 -2.62
C GLY A 53 -0.69 12.80 -1.63
N LEU A 54 -0.08 11.63 -1.86
CA LEU A 54 1.01 11.13 -1.01
C LEU A 54 2.39 11.58 -1.45
N LEU A 55 2.59 11.80 -2.77
CA LEU A 55 3.88 12.16 -3.35
C LEU A 55 3.84 13.52 -4.05
N ALA A 56 4.93 14.24 -3.92
CA ALA A 56 5.28 15.37 -4.77
C ALA A 56 6.38 14.96 -5.75
N SER A 57 6.43 15.61 -6.91
CA SER A 57 7.48 15.40 -7.89
C SER A 57 8.03 16.72 -8.39
N LYS A 58 9.32 16.75 -8.70
CA LYS A 58 10.01 17.87 -9.33
C LYS A 58 10.74 17.35 -10.55
N ARG A 59 10.59 18.06 -11.67
CA ARG A 59 11.27 17.74 -12.92
C ARG A 59 12.73 18.20 -12.90
N GLY A 60 13.57 17.58 -13.73
CA GLY A 60 14.96 17.98 -13.99
C GLY A 60 15.98 17.06 -13.34
N ILE A 61 17.26 17.41 -13.55
CA ILE A 61 18.41 16.62 -13.08
C ILE A 61 18.47 16.54 -11.56
N SER A 62 18.12 17.62 -10.87
CA SER A 62 18.02 17.70 -9.41
C SER A 62 16.61 17.38 -8.89
N GLY A 63 15.74 16.89 -9.76
CA GLY A 63 14.37 16.54 -9.42
C GLY A 63 14.22 15.13 -8.84
N GLY A 64 13.00 14.68 -8.77
CA GLY A 64 12.63 13.37 -8.28
C GLY A 64 11.32 13.39 -7.51
N TYR A 65 11.14 12.42 -6.64
CA TYR A 65 9.94 12.23 -5.83
C TYR A 65 10.25 12.36 -4.35
N SER A 66 9.25 12.82 -3.60
CA SER A 66 9.30 12.88 -2.14
C SER A 66 7.91 12.67 -1.55
N LEU A 67 7.86 12.27 -0.28
CA LEU A 67 6.60 12.24 0.47
C LEU A 67 6.13 13.66 0.77
N ILE A 68 4.83 13.91 0.61
CA ILE A 68 4.20 15.19 1.01
C ILE A 68 3.97 15.22 2.52
N LYS A 69 3.56 14.07 3.09
CA LYS A 69 3.27 13.94 4.52
C LYS A 69 4.38 13.21 5.25
N PRO A 70 4.56 13.48 6.54
CA PRO A 70 5.47 12.69 7.36
C PRO A 70 5.13 11.19 7.31
N PRO A 71 6.12 10.29 7.30
CA PRO A 71 5.87 8.84 7.26
C PRO A 71 5.02 8.30 8.40
N ASP A 72 5.00 8.96 9.56
CA ASP A 72 4.16 8.61 10.71
C ASP A 72 2.68 8.95 10.52
N GLN A 73 2.34 9.64 9.44
CA GLN A 73 0.95 9.95 9.06
C GLN A 73 0.43 9.10 7.88
N ILE A 74 1.22 8.17 7.38
CA ILE A 74 0.85 7.31 6.26
C ILE A 74 0.81 5.87 6.75
N THR A 75 -0.37 5.24 6.67
CA THR A 75 -0.56 3.84 7.05
C THR A 75 -0.42 2.90 5.85
N LEU A 76 -0.08 1.64 6.10
CA LEU A 76 -0.06 0.62 5.07
C LEU A 76 -1.43 0.42 4.43
N GLY A 77 -2.49 0.48 5.23
CA GLY A 77 -3.86 0.35 4.74
C GLY A 77 -4.23 1.44 3.74
N GLN A 78 -3.82 2.68 4.00
CA GLN A 78 -4.02 3.80 3.07
C GLN A 78 -3.35 3.54 1.72
N VAL A 79 -2.09 3.10 1.73
CA VAL A 79 -1.33 2.80 0.52
C VAL A 79 -1.97 1.68 -0.30
N ILE A 80 -2.33 0.59 0.36
CA ILE A 80 -2.94 -0.56 -0.30
C ILE A 80 -4.29 -0.20 -0.92
N ARG A 81 -5.12 0.60 -0.23
CA ARG A 81 -6.39 1.07 -0.78
C ARG A 81 -6.22 1.97 -2.00
N ILE A 82 -5.18 2.79 -2.04
CA ILE A 82 -4.85 3.62 -3.21
C ILE A 82 -4.46 2.75 -4.40
N LEU A 83 -3.62 1.75 -4.19
CA LEU A 83 -3.03 0.95 -5.27
C LEU A 83 -3.94 -0.19 -5.75
N ASP A 84 -4.63 -0.85 -4.83
CA ASP A 84 -5.44 -2.04 -5.11
C ASP A 84 -6.95 -1.79 -4.96
N GLY A 85 -7.33 -0.65 -4.41
CA GLY A 85 -8.71 -0.39 -4.03
C GLY A 85 -9.13 -1.10 -2.73
N PRO A 86 -10.42 -1.05 -2.40
CA PRO A 86 -10.94 -1.67 -1.19
C PRO A 86 -10.77 -3.19 -1.24
N ARG A 87 -10.30 -3.75 -0.14
CA ARG A 87 -10.07 -5.19 -0.01
C ARG A 87 -11.05 -5.82 0.96
N ALA A 88 -11.70 -6.88 0.49
CA ALA A 88 -12.54 -7.73 1.30
C ALA A 88 -12.33 -9.19 0.87
N PRO A 89 -12.38 -10.15 1.78
CA PRO A 89 -12.21 -11.57 1.44
C PRO A 89 -13.32 -12.07 0.51
N ILE A 90 -14.52 -11.54 0.66
CA ILE A 90 -15.65 -11.75 -0.23
C ILE A 90 -16.40 -10.44 -0.46
N SER A 91 -17.08 -10.34 -1.61
CA SER A 91 -17.70 -9.08 -2.05
C SER A 91 -18.80 -8.56 -1.13
N CYS A 92 -19.54 -9.44 -0.48
CA CYS A 92 -20.66 -9.04 0.39
C CYS A 92 -20.22 -8.47 1.78
N VAL A 93 -18.95 -8.46 2.08
CA VAL A 93 -18.40 -7.77 3.26
C VAL A 93 -17.56 -6.54 2.92
N SER A 94 -17.51 -6.15 1.67
CA SER A 94 -16.85 -4.91 1.25
C SER A 94 -17.63 -3.68 1.74
N LYS A 95 -16.93 -2.69 2.29
CA LYS A 95 -17.55 -1.43 2.72
C LYS A 95 -17.93 -0.51 1.55
N THR A 96 -17.14 -0.54 0.48
CA THR A 96 -17.25 0.44 -0.61
C THR A 96 -17.62 -0.18 -1.94
N ALA A 97 -17.44 -1.50 -2.08
CA ALA A 97 -17.75 -2.26 -3.30
C ALA A 97 -18.60 -3.49 -2.97
N TYR A 98 -19.63 -3.28 -2.15
CA TYR A 98 -20.55 -4.36 -1.77
C TYR A 98 -21.25 -4.96 -3.00
N GLN A 99 -21.19 -6.29 -3.09
CA GLN A 99 -21.95 -7.07 -4.05
C GLN A 99 -22.49 -8.32 -3.36
N LYS A 100 -23.78 -8.61 -3.58
CA LYS A 100 -24.36 -9.88 -3.14
C LYS A 100 -23.72 -11.03 -3.94
N CYS A 101 -23.52 -12.17 -3.30
CA CYS A 101 -23.10 -13.38 -4.02
C CYS A 101 -24.12 -13.71 -5.09
N GLY A 102 -23.66 -14.05 -6.31
CA GLY A 102 -24.56 -14.25 -7.44
C GLY A 102 -25.55 -15.41 -7.26
N ASP A 103 -25.16 -16.41 -6.53
CA ASP A 103 -25.91 -17.62 -6.21
C ASP A 103 -26.26 -17.76 -4.72
N CYS A 104 -26.28 -16.63 -3.99
CA CYS A 104 -26.50 -16.63 -2.56
C CYS A 104 -27.91 -17.15 -2.20
N PRO A 105 -28.01 -18.24 -1.44
CA PRO A 105 -29.31 -18.82 -1.06
C PRO A 105 -30.02 -18.02 0.05
N TYR A 106 -29.34 -17.06 0.67
CA TYR A 106 -29.89 -16.30 1.79
C TYR A 106 -30.57 -15.02 1.32
N ALA A 107 -31.76 -14.75 1.84
CA ALA A 107 -32.55 -13.58 1.47
C ALA A 107 -31.85 -12.27 1.84
N ASP A 108 -31.20 -12.25 2.98
CA ASP A 108 -30.39 -11.13 3.43
C ASP A 108 -29.08 -11.62 4.05
N LYS A 109 -28.14 -10.68 4.17
CA LYS A 109 -26.81 -10.96 4.66
C LYS A 109 -26.73 -11.39 6.13
N THR A 110 -27.75 -11.07 6.94
CA THR A 110 -27.74 -11.37 8.38
C THR A 110 -27.96 -12.86 8.67
N HIS A 111 -28.49 -13.59 7.69
CA HIS A 111 -28.76 -15.02 7.80
C HIS A 111 -27.64 -15.91 7.25
N CYS A 112 -26.60 -15.33 6.65
CA CYS A 112 -25.48 -16.09 6.13
C CYS A 112 -24.44 -16.40 7.24
N PRO A 113 -24.23 -17.69 7.58
CA PRO A 113 -23.27 -18.04 8.64
C PRO A 113 -21.82 -17.66 8.31
N ILE A 114 -21.48 -17.62 7.04
CA ILE A 114 -20.10 -17.32 6.56
C ILE A 114 -19.82 -15.81 6.63
N GLN A 115 -20.82 -14.97 6.40
CA GLN A 115 -20.63 -13.55 6.31
C GLN A 115 -20.05 -12.93 7.59
N GLY A 116 -20.52 -13.36 8.76
CA GLY A 116 -20.02 -12.85 10.03
C GLY A 116 -18.52 -13.09 10.20
N VAL A 117 -18.06 -14.29 9.92
CA VAL A 117 -16.63 -14.65 10.01
C VAL A 117 -15.81 -13.87 8.98
N MET A 118 -16.30 -13.73 7.75
CA MET A 118 -15.60 -12.97 6.71
C MET A 118 -15.57 -11.46 7.00
N LEU A 119 -16.57 -10.97 7.69
CA LEU A 119 -16.57 -9.60 8.19
C LEU A 119 -15.48 -9.39 9.25
N ASP A 120 -15.33 -10.33 10.17
CA ASP A 120 -14.26 -10.29 11.18
C ASP A 120 -12.87 -10.37 10.53
N VAL A 121 -12.69 -11.22 9.52
CA VAL A 121 -11.45 -11.31 8.75
C VAL A 121 -11.14 -9.97 8.07
N ARG A 122 -12.13 -9.36 7.40
CA ARG A 122 -11.94 -8.03 6.78
C ARG A 122 -11.50 -6.99 7.80
N ASN A 123 -12.19 -6.94 8.94
CA ASN A 123 -11.90 -5.97 10.00
C ASN A 123 -10.50 -6.20 10.60
N ALA A 124 -10.12 -7.44 10.86
CA ALA A 124 -8.81 -7.78 11.39
C ALA A 124 -7.68 -7.36 10.44
N ILE A 125 -7.84 -7.58 9.13
CA ILE A 125 -6.87 -7.14 8.13
C ILE A 125 -6.78 -5.61 8.10
N ALA A 126 -7.91 -4.92 8.07
CA ALA A 126 -7.94 -3.46 8.07
C ALA A 126 -7.29 -2.89 9.34
N ASP A 127 -7.57 -3.45 10.50
CA ASP A 127 -6.99 -3.01 11.76
C ASP A 127 -5.47 -3.16 11.79
N VAL A 128 -4.94 -4.27 11.31
CA VAL A 128 -3.48 -4.47 11.22
C VAL A 128 -2.87 -3.45 10.26
N LEU A 129 -3.40 -3.31 9.07
CA LEU A 129 -2.83 -2.42 8.04
C LEU A 129 -2.95 -0.94 8.43
N ASP A 130 -4.03 -0.54 9.08
CA ASP A 130 -4.26 0.85 9.46
C ASP A 130 -3.49 1.28 10.73
N ASN A 131 -3.05 0.31 11.53
CA ASN A 131 -2.25 0.59 12.71
C ASN A 131 -0.73 0.59 12.44
N HIS A 132 -0.28 0.11 11.28
CA HIS A 132 1.13 0.15 10.90
C HIS A 132 1.42 1.32 9.96
N LYS A 133 2.44 2.10 10.30
CA LYS A 133 2.83 3.33 9.60
C LYS A 133 4.17 3.15 8.89
N LEU A 134 4.39 3.91 7.81
CA LEU A 134 5.65 3.88 7.06
C LEU A 134 6.87 4.19 7.93
N SER A 135 6.72 5.06 8.93
CA SER A 135 7.81 5.42 9.85
C SER A 135 8.40 4.25 10.62
N GLU A 136 7.63 3.21 10.88
CA GLU A 136 8.10 2.01 11.59
C GLU A 136 9.17 1.26 10.78
N PHE A 137 9.03 1.25 9.46
CA PHE A 137 9.94 0.54 8.55
C PHE A 137 11.22 1.32 8.28
N ALA A 138 11.19 2.64 8.33
CA ALA A 138 12.39 3.47 8.16
C ALA A 138 13.44 3.16 9.23
N LYS A 139 13.01 2.88 10.45
CA LYS A 139 13.91 2.49 11.56
C LYS A 139 14.61 1.16 11.28
N GLN A 140 13.93 0.24 10.63
CA GLN A 140 14.50 -1.08 10.27
C GLN A 140 15.50 -0.97 9.11
N MET A 141 15.27 -0.05 8.16
CA MET A 141 16.19 0.17 7.04
C MET A 141 17.53 0.81 7.47
N GLY A 142 17.52 1.63 8.51
CA GLY A 142 18.73 2.26 9.05
C GLY A 142 19.63 1.33 9.90
N GLY A 143 19.14 0.15 10.27
CA GLY A 143 19.81 -0.77 11.20
C GLY A 143 20.19 -2.14 10.64
N GLY A 144 19.89 -2.45 9.40
CA GLY A 144 20.05 -3.79 8.84
C GLY A 144 20.70 -3.81 7.47
N SER A 145 21.86 -4.42 7.40
CA SER A 145 22.37 -5.02 6.18
C SER A 145 21.37 -6.08 5.68
N PRO A 146 21.11 -6.21 4.37
CA PRO A 146 20.18 -7.23 3.85
C PRO A 146 20.64 -8.67 3.98
N ASP A 147 21.68 -8.93 4.75
CA ASP A 147 22.29 -10.25 4.99
C ASP A 147 21.92 -10.87 6.35
N ALA A 148 20.73 -10.65 6.85
CA ALA A 148 20.18 -11.54 7.86
C ALA A 148 19.45 -12.67 7.12
N GLY A 149 20.21 -13.68 6.73
CA GLY A 149 19.76 -14.82 5.95
C GLY A 149 18.63 -15.59 6.61
N LEU A 150 17.80 -16.11 5.77
CA LEU A 150 17.16 -17.39 5.99
C LEU A 150 18.21 -18.50 5.87
#